data_3409941fad44a953a9f829e106702457
#
_entry.id   3409941fad44a953a9f829e106702457
#
_cell.length_a   1.000
_cell.length_b   1.000
_cell.length_c   1.000
_cell.angle_alpha   90.00
_cell.angle_beta   90.00
_cell.angle_gamma   90.00
#
_symmetry.space_group_name_H-M   'P 1'
#
loop_
_entity.id
_entity.type
_entity.pdbx_description
1 polymer ?
#
loop_
_entity_poly.entity_id
_entity_poly.type
_entity_poly.pdbx_seq_one_letter_code
_entity_poly.pdbx_strand_id
1 'polypeptide(L)'
;MSTLAIKSCAIYMDRMTKSVPPAYEGNPLDQFLCFSVYAAGLAFNRVYKPLLDRFDLTYPQYLALVALRGQDGQTVKELGAKLHLESNTLTPLFKRLEAAGLLTRTRDKQDERVVRLGLTPAGAKLTDEALGCVPTSILEATGMEASDLESLNDKVAALGAALRNTTSS
;
A
#
# COMPACT_ATOMS: atom_id res chain seq x y z
N MET A 1 -18.98 -20.08 -8.86
CA MET A 1 -17.90 -19.55 -9.72
C MET A 1 -18.38 -19.58 -11.16
N SER A 2 -18.42 -18.43 -11.83
CA SER A 2 -18.98 -18.32 -13.18
C SER A 2 -18.10 -19.03 -14.21
N THR A 3 -18.71 -19.84 -15.08
CA THR A 3 -18.06 -20.55 -16.19
C THR A 3 -17.23 -19.64 -17.11
N LEU A 4 -17.53 -18.33 -17.11
CA LEU A 4 -16.79 -17.31 -17.87
C LEU A 4 -15.40 -17.04 -17.27
N ALA A 5 -15.28 -17.00 -15.94
CA ALA A 5 -14.00 -16.74 -15.26
C ALA A 5 -13.01 -17.90 -15.46
N ILE A 6 -13.51 -19.14 -15.46
CA ILE A 6 -12.68 -20.33 -15.69
C ILE A 6 -12.19 -20.37 -17.15
N LYS A 7 -13.03 -20.00 -18.11
CA LYS A 7 -12.63 -19.92 -19.52
C LYS A 7 -11.61 -18.80 -19.77
N SER A 8 -11.75 -17.65 -19.13
CA SER A 8 -10.79 -16.54 -19.23
C SER A 8 -9.45 -16.91 -18.64
N CYS A 9 -9.43 -17.60 -17.50
CA CYS A 9 -8.20 -18.10 -16.87
C CYS A 9 -7.52 -19.17 -17.75
N ALA A 10 -8.29 -20.10 -18.33
CA ALA A 10 -7.76 -21.12 -19.23
C ALA A 10 -7.16 -20.51 -20.50
N ILE A 11 -7.78 -19.48 -21.10
CA ILE A 11 -7.25 -18.76 -22.26
C ILE A 11 -5.97 -18.00 -21.91
N TYR A 12 -5.91 -17.39 -20.71
CA TYR A 12 -4.74 -16.69 -20.24
C TYR A 12 -3.57 -17.66 -19.97
N MET A 13 -3.86 -18.79 -19.31
CA MET A 13 -2.89 -19.86 -19.07
C MET A 13 -2.43 -20.52 -20.38
N ASP A 14 -3.33 -20.77 -21.34
CA ASP A 14 -2.99 -21.33 -22.65
C ASP A 14 -2.10 -20.38 -23.48
N ARG A 15 -2.32 -19.08 -23.40
CA ARG A 15 -1.41 -18.08 -23.97
C ARG A 15 -0.03 -18.09 -23.30
N MET A 16 0.02 -18.20 -21.98
CA MET A 16 1.28 -18.25 -21.23
C MET A 16 2.07 -19.55 -21.52
N THR A 17 1.38 -20.68 -21.64
CA THR A 17 2.05 -21.99 -21.88
C THR A 17 2.42 -22.20 -23.34
N LYS A 18 1.70 -21.60 -24.30
CA LYS A 18 2.00 -21.71 -25.75
C LYS A 18 2.99 -20.67 -26.26
N SER A 19 3.22 -19.59 -25.49
CA SER A 19 4.12 -18.50 -25.89
C SER A 19 5.49 -18.53 -25.20
N VAL A 20 5.85 -19.62 -24.51
CA VAL A 20 7.23 -19.79 -24.08
C VAL A 20 8.05 -20.24 -25.28
N PRO A 21 8.75 -19.35 -25.97
CA PRO A 21 9.63 -19.77 -27.06
C PRO A 21 10.73 -20.68 -26.46
N PRO A 22 11.20 -21.67 -27.22
CA PRO A 22 12.19 -22.67 -26.74
C PRO A 22 13.54 -22.08 -26.35
N ALA A 23 13.75 -20.79 -26.43
CA ALA A 23 14.88 -20.05 -25.88
C ALA A 23 14.43 -18.64 -25.50
N TYR A 24 13.85 -18.49 -24.30
CA TYR A 24 13.59 -17.17 -23.73
C TYR A 24 14.92 -16.61 -23.21
N GLU A 25 15.47 -15.62 -23.92
CA GLU A 25 16.64 -14.86 -23.47
C GLU A 25 16.20 -13.81 -22.43
N GLY A 26 15.94 -14.27 -21.18
CA GLY A 26 15.52 -13.39 -20.10
C GLY A 26 15.05 -14.17 -18.87
N ASN A 27 14.57 -13.46 -17.86
CA ASN A 27 13.98 -14.07 -16.67
C ASN A 27 12.57 -14.59 -17.00
N PRO A 28 12.29 -15.90 -16.90
CA PRO A 28 10.95 -16.45 -17.19
C PRO A 28 9.83 -15.83 -16.34
N LEU A 29 10.18 -15.28 -15.17
CA LEU A 29 9.22 -14.65 -14.26
C LEU A 29 8.67 -13.32 -14.80
N ASP A 30 9.37 -12.65 -15.72
CA ASP A 30 8.96 -11.33 -16.26
C ASP A 30 7.65 -11.40 -17.06
N GLN A 31 7.21 -12.60 -17.46
CA GLN A 31 5.92 -12.82 -18.10
C GLN A 31 4.73 -12.86 -17.12
N PHE A 32 5.00 -12.96 -15.81
CA PHE A 32 3.96 -13.06 -14.80
C PHE A 32 3.64 -11.68 -14.21
N LEU A 33 2.40 -11.22 -14.40
CA LEU A 33 1.93 -9.95 -13.82
C LEU A 33 2.13 -9.91 -12.30
N CYS A 34 1.86 -11.02 -11.59
CA CYS A 34 2.04 -11.10 -10.15
C CYS A 34 3.51 -10.88 -9.74
N PHE A 35 4.47 -11.39 -10.54
CA PHE A 35 5.88 -11.15 -10.30
C PHE A 35 6.26 -9.69 -10.57
N SER A 36 5.75 -9.09 -11.65
CA SER A 36 5.99 -7.67 -11.96
C SER A 36 5.49 -6.76 -10.84
N VAL A 37 4.28 -7.01 -10.30
CA VAL A 37 3.74 -6.27 -9.15
C VAL A 37 4.59 -6.48 -7.89
N TYR A 38 5.00 -7.71 -7.62
CA TYR A 38 5.89 -8.03 -6.49
C TYR A 38 7.24 -7.32 -6.61
N ALA A 39 7.89 -7.42 -7.78
CA ALA A 39 9.19 -6.80 -8.03
C ALA A 39 9.12 -5.27 -7.95
N ALA A 40 8.06 -4.66 -8.51
CA ALA A 40 7.80 -3.24 -8.37
C ALA A 40 7.62 -2.83 -6.90
N GLY A 41 6.88 -3.60 -6.10
CA GLY A 41 6.72 -3.34 -4.66
C GLY A 41 8.05 -3.38 -3.90
N LEU A 42 8.94 -4.33 -4.23
CA LEU A 42 10.30 -4.36 -3.66
C LEU A 42 11.13 -3.14 -4.08
N ALA A 43 11.02 -2.72 -5.34
CA ALA A 43 11.72 -1.54 -5.86
C ALA A 43 11.22 -0.26 -5.17
N PHE A 44 9.91 -0.09 -5.02
CA PHE A 44 9.33 1.02 -4.26
C PHE A 44 9.85 1.08 -2.82
N ASN A 45 9.89 -0.04 -2.10
CA ASN A 45 10.42 -0.08 -0.75
C ASN A 45 11.89 0.39 -0.67
N ARG A 46 12.71 0.06 -1.67
CA ARG A 46 14.10 0.53 -1.74
C ARG A 46 14.20 2.05 -1.94
N VAL A 47 13.33 2.62 -2.78
CA VAL A 47 13.28 4.08 -3.03
C VAL A 47 12.72 4.82 -1.80
N TYR A 48 11.64 4.31 -1.20
CA TYR A 48 11.03 4.93 -0.02
C TYR A 48 11.94 4.92 1.21
N LYS A 49 12.73 3.85 1.39
CA LYS A 49 13.54 3.70 2.61
C LYS A 49 14.42 4.91 2.92
N PRO A 50 15.35 5.36 2.05
CA PRO A 50 16.21 6.51 2.35
C PRO A 50 15.44 7.83 2.51
N LEU A 51 14.27 7.96 1.87
CA LEU A 51 13.42 9.14 2.02
C LEU A 51 12.77 9.18 3.41
N LEU A 52 12.26 8.03 3.88
CA LEU A 52 11.55 7.91 5.15
C LEU A 52 12.48 7.78 6.36
N ASP A 53 13.70 7.28 6.17
CA ASP A 53 14.75 7.25 7.22
C ASP A 53 15.04 8.67 7.75
N ARG A 54 14.87 9.72 6.93
CA ARG A 54 15.00 11.12 7.34
C ARG A 54 13.97 11.56 8.39
N PHE A 55 12.84 10.85 8.45
CA PHE A 55 11.72 11.09 9.37
C PHE A 55 11.62 10.02 10.46
N ASP A 56 12.56 9.08 10.50
CA ASP A 56 12.52 7.89 11.37
C ASP A 56 11.22 7.09 11.23
N LEU A 57 10.75 6.95 9.98
CA LEU A 57 9.50 6.25 9.64
C LEU A 57 9.76 5.03 8.76
N THR A 58 9.00 3.98 9.02
CA THR A 58 8.80 2.89 8.05
C THR A 58 7.66 3.26 7.07
N TYR A 59 7.63 2.64 5.90
CA TYR A 59 6.57 2.89 4.91
C TYR A 59 5.15 2.69 5.45
N PRO A 60 4.83 1.60 6.20
CA PRO A 60 3.51 1.46 6.81
C PRO A 60 3.18 2.55 7.85
N GLN A 61 4.17 3.05 8.60
CA GLN A 61 3.98 4.16 9.53
C GLN A 61 3.67 5.47 8.79
N TYR A 62 4.41 5.77 7.72
CA TYR A 62 4.13 6.91 6.85
C TYR A 62 2.70 6.87 6.30
N LEU A 63 2.26 5.73 5.74
CA LEU A 63 0.91 5.56 5.23
C LEU A 63 -0.16 5.78 6.31
N ALA A 64 0.08 5.30 7.52
CA ALA A 64 -0.83 5.49 8.65
C ALA A 64 -0.98 6.97 9.03
N LEU A 65 0.14 7.71 9.07
CA LEU A 65 0.12 9.16 9.35
C LEU A 65 -0.58 9.93 8.24
N VAL A 66 -0.32 9.61 6.97
CA VAL A 66 -1.00 10.23 5.81
C VAL A 66 -2.50 9.98 5.85
N ALA A 67 -2.93 8.76 6.16
CA ALA A 67 -4.35 8.43 6.26
C ALA A 67 -5.06 9.18 7.41
N LEU A 68 -4.38 9.33 8.55
CA LEU A 68 -4.88 10.12 9.69
C LEU A 68 -4.85 11.63 9.38
N ARG A 69 -3.87 12.12 8.60
CA ARG A 69 -3.82 13.52 8.18
C ARG A 69 -5.00 13.89 7.29
N GLY A 70 -5.47 12.97 6.46
CA GLY A 70 -6.66 13.16 5.63
C GLY A 70 -7.97 13.08 6.43
N GLN A 71 -8.02 12.25 7.46
CA GLN A 71 -9.18 12.08 8.34
C GLN A 71 -8.72 11.66 9.73
N ASP A 72 -8.79 12.56 10.69
CA ASP A 72 -8.41 12.30 12.07
C ASP A 72 -9.51 11.55 12.85
N GLY A 73 -9.16 11.01 14.01
CA GLY A 73 -10.11 10.33 14.90
C GLY A 73 -10.62 8.96 14.41
N GLN A 74 -9.96 8.37 13.43
CA GLN A 74 -10.33 7.05 12.91
C GLN A 74 -10.11 5.95 13.96
N THR A 75 -10.95 4.93 13.93
CA THR A 75 -10.73 3.72 14.74
C THR A 75 -9.58 2.89 14.16
N VAL A 76 -8.97 2.05 15.00
CA VAL A 76 -7.95 1.07 14.55
C VAL A 76 -8.47 0.21 13.41
N LYS A 77 -9.76 -0.19 13.47
CA LYS A 77 -10.41 -1.01 12.44
C LYS A 77 -10.55 -0.27 11.10
N GLU A 78 -11.02 0.98 11.15
CA GLU A 78 -11.18 1.81 9.93
C GLU A 78 -9.84 2.07 9.26
N LEU A 79 -8.83 2.44 10.05
CA LEU A 79 -7.49 2.68 9.51
C LEU A 79 -6.85 1.39 8.97
N GLY A 80 -7.06 0.26 9.64
CA GLY A 80 -6.62 -1.05 9.16
C GLY A 80 -7.23 -1.44 7.81
N ALA A 81 -8.53 -1.21 7.66
CA ALA A 81 -9.22 -1.45 6.39
C ALA A 81 -8.66 -0.57 5.24
N LYS A 82 -8.37 0.72 5.52
CA LYS A 82 -7.75 1.63 4.54
C LYS A 82 -6.33 1.21 4.15
N LEU A 83 -5.55 0.73 5.10
CA LEU A 83 -4.17 0.30 4.88
C LEU A 83 -4.05 -1.13 4.35
N HIS A 84 -5.17 -1.86 4.30
CA HIS A 84 -5.20 -3.31 3.98
C HIS A 84 -4.26 -4.13 4.87
N LEU A 85 -4.19 -3.77 6.17
CA LEU A 85 -3.34 -4.42 7.16
C LEU A 85 -4.18 -5.10 8.25
N GLU A 86 -3.71 -6.26 8.68
CA GLU A 86 -4.29 -7.05 9.76
C GLU A 86 -4.01 -6.45 11.14
N SER A 87 -4.87 -6.72 12.12
CA SER A 87 -4.78 -6.18 13.49
C SER A 87 -3.47 -6.53 14.22
N ASN A 88 -2.89 -7.69 13.92
CA ASN A 88 -1.60 -8.13 14.45
C ASN A 88 -0.43 -7.23 14.00
N THR A 89 -0.51 -6.69 12.78
CA THR A 89 0.46 -5.73 12.22
C THR A 89 0.21 -4.31 12.73
N LEU A 90 -1.06 -3.92 12.86
CA LEU A 90 -1.45 -2.56 13.26
C LEU A 90 -1.09 -2.23 14.70
N THR A 91 -1.29 -3.18 15.62
CA THR A 91 -1.06 -2.93 17.06
C THR A 91 0.38 -2.51 17.36
N PRO A 92 1.44 -3.21 16.92
CA PRO A 92 2.81 -2.78 17.13
C PRO A 92 3.16 -1.49 16.36
N LEU A 93 2.57 -1.26 15.18
CA LEU A 93 2.76 -0.07 14.39
C LEU A 93 2.30 1.18 15.16
N PHE A 94 1.05 1.17 15.65
CA PHE A 94 0.51 2.31 16.38
C PHE A 94 1.17 2.53 17.74
N LYS A 95 1.60 1.47 18.43
CA LYS A 95 2.39 1.62 19.67
C LYS A 95 3.72 2.34 19.43
N ARG A 96 4.39 2.07 18.31
CA ARG A 96 5.64 2.77 17.96
C ARG A 96 5.40 4.23 17.63
N LEU A 97 4.37 4.56 16.85
CA LEU A 97 4.02 5.94 16.53
C LEU A 97 3.58 6.73 17.78
N GLU A 98 2.85 6.09 18.70
CA GLU A 98 2.47 6.67 19.99
C GLU A 98 3.72 6.93 20.86
N ALA A 99 4.62 5.96 20.97
CA ALA A 99 5.87 6.11 21.71
C ALA A 99 6.78 7.20 21.12
N ALA A 100 6.73 7.42 19.81
CA ALA A 100 7.41 8.52 19.12
C ALA A 100 6.69 9.87 19.30
N GLY A 101 5.54 9.91 19.98
CA GLY A 101 4.77 11.14 20.21
C GLY A 101 4.08 11.68 18.94
N LEU A 102 3.90 10.86 17.90
CA LEU A 102 3.34 11.27 16.62
C LEU A 102 1.83 11.06 16.54
N LEU A 103 1.28 10.15 17.34
CA LEU A 103 -0.15 9.93 17.46
C LEU A 103 -0.58 9.71 18.92
N THR A 104 -1.87 9.86 19.16
CA THR A 104 -2.55 9.53 20.41
C THR A 104 -3.52 8.38 20.20
N ARG A 105 -3.73 7.59 21.25
CA ARG A 105 -4.73 6.51 21.29
C ARG A 105 -5.68 6.81 22.43
N THR A 106 -6.94 7.03 22.11
CA THR A 106 -7.99 7.30 23.08
C THR A 106 -9.10 6.26 22.98
N ARG A 107 -9.66 5.85 24.11
CA ARG A 107 -10.86 5.01 24.11
C ARG A 107 -12.05 5.87 23.69
N ASP A 108 -12.91 5.28 22.86
CA ASP A 108 -14.15 5.94 22.47
C ASP A 108 -15.03 6.16 23.71
N LYS A 109 -15.68 7.34 23.79
CA LYS A 109 -16.53 7.69 24.94
C LYS A 109 -17.83 6.90 25.02
N GLN A 110 -18.28 6.36 23.89
CA GLN A 110 -19.56 5.62 23.80
C GLN A 110 -19.33 4.10 23.88
N ASP A 111 -18.18 3.59 23.40
CA ASP A 111 -17.80 2.19 23.48
C ASP A 111 -16.31 2.08 23.82
N GLU A 112 -15.99 1.80 25.07
CA GLU A 112 -14.61 1.66 25.57
C GLU A 112 -13.79 0.54 24.90
N ARG A 113 -14.44 -0.36 24.15
CA ARG A 113 -13.76 -1.39 23.35
C ARG A 113 -13.15 -0.82 22.08
N VAL A 114 -13.62 0.33 21.64
CA VAL A 114 -13.16 1.02 20.44
C VAL A 114 -12.02 1.96 20.81
N VAL A 115 -10.90 1.86 20.09
CA VAL A 115 -9.76 2.77 20.20
C VAL A 115 -9.74 3.68 18.99
N ARG A 116 -9.74 4.99 19.24
CA ARG A 116 -9.55 6.03 18.21
C ARG A 116 -8.12 6.51 18.19
N LEU A 117 -7.66 6.81 17.00
CA LEU A 117 -6.32 7.30 16.71
C LEU A 117 -6.42 8.76 16.27
N GLY A 118 -5.60 9.60 16.87
CA GLY A 118 -5.51 11.02 16.52
C GLY A 118 -4.06 11.43 16.30
N LEU A 119 -3.82 12.33 15.35
CA LEU A 119 -2.49 12.92 15.19
C LEU A 119 -2.19 13.90 16.32
N THR A 120 -0.95 13.87 16.80
CA THR A 120 -0.45 14.99 17.61
C THR A 120 -0.05 16.16 16.70
N PRO A 121 0.12 17.39 17.24
CA PRO A 121 0.68 18.50 16.48
C PRO A 121 2.04 18.16 15.84
N ALA A 122 2.88 17.40 16.56
CA ALA A 122 4.18 16.91 16.03
C ALA A 122 3.98 15.93 14.88
N GLY A 123 3.04 14.98 15.02
CA GLY A 123 2.70 14.03 13.95
C GLY A 123 2.14 14.72 12.71
N ALA A 124 1.25 15.70 12.88
CA ALA A 124 0.72 16.47 11.76
C ALA A 124 1.83 17.24 11.01
N LYS A 125 2.70 17.93 11.76
CA LYS A 125 3.83 18.67 11.18
C LYS A 125 4.78 17.74 10.40
N LEU A 126 5.19 16.63 11.01
CA LEU A 126 6.09 15.65 10.37
C LEU A 126 5.45 15.06 9.11
N THR A 127 4.14 14.77 9.16
CA THR A 127 3.41 14.25 7.99
C THR A 127 3.37 15.27 6.86
N ASP A 128 3.12 16.55 7.16
CA ASP A 128 3.11 17.62 6.15
C ASP A 128 4.51 17.81 5.53
N GLU A 129 5.58 17.73 6.31
CA GLU A 129 6.96 17.79 5.81
C GLU A 129 7.25 16.59 4.87
N ALA A 130 6.85 15.39 5.26
CA ALA A 130 7.03 14.20 4.42
C ALA A 130 6.20 14.28 3.13
N LEU A 131 4.94 14.73 3.19
CA LEU A 131 4.09 14.94 2.02
C LEU A 131 4.66 16.00 1.06
N GLY A 132 5.40 16.97 1.58
CA GLY A 132 6.04 18.01 0.77
C GLY A 132 7.21 17.52 -0.10
N CYS A 133 7.82 16.37 0.20
CA CYS A 133 9.01 15.90 -0.53
C CYS A 133 8.90 14.47 -1.08
N VAL A 134 8.28 13.54 -0.36
CA VAL A 134 8.27 12.13 -0.73
C VAL A 134 7.58 11.87 -2.08
N PRO A 135 6.38 12.39 -2.36
CA PRO A 135 5.70 12.14 -3.64
C PRO A 135 6.50 12.61 -4.86
N THR A 136 7.11 13.79 -4.78
CA THR A 136 7.94 14.34 -5.86
C THR A 136 9.16 13.45 -6.12
N SER A 137 9.85 13.03 -5.05
CA SER A 137 11.00 12.14 -5.18
C SER A 137 10.64 10.77 -5.77
N ILE A 138 9.42 10.27 -5.49
CA ILE A 138 8.94 9.02 -6.10
C ILE A 138 8.65 9.22 -7.58
N LEU A 139 8.00 10.31 -7.98
CA LEU A 139 7.75 10.61 -9.39
C LEU A 139 9.06 10.67 -10.18
N GLU A 140 10.04 11.41 -9.67
CA GLU A 140 11.39 11.50 -10.26
C GLU A 140 12.06 10.13 -10.40
N ALA A 141 11.96 9.29 -9.37
CA ALA A 141 12.56 7.96 -9.36
C ALA A 141 11.91 6.99 -10.37
N THR A 142 10.64 7.19 -10.72
CA THR A 142 9.97 6.36 -11.73
C THR A 142 10.39 6.72 -13.16
N GLY A 143 10.82 7.97 -13.40
CA GLY A 143 11.08 8.48 -14.74
C GLY A 143 9.85 8.57 -15.63
N MET A 144 8.65 8.46 -15.05
CA MET A 144 7.37 8.50 -15.77
C MET A 144 6.80 9.92 -15.75
N GLU A 145 6.00 10.23 -16.77
CA GLU A 145 5.13 11.41 -16.72
C GLU A 145 4.03 11.22 -15.66
N ALA A 146 3.61 12.32 -15.04
CA ALA A 146 2.61 12.27 -13.96
C ALA A 146 1.30 11.60 -14.39
N SER A 147 0.82 11.90 -15.60
CA SER A 147 -0.41 11.30 -16.17
C SER A 147 -0.31 9.78 -16.38
N ASP A 148 0.87 9.29 -16.77
CA ASP A 148 1.11 7.86 -16.95
C ASP A 148 1.14 7.14 -15.60
N LEU A 149 1.76 7.77 -14.60
CA LEU A 149 1.78 7.24 -13.24
C LEU A 149 0.38 7.19 -12.62
N GLU A 150 -0.45 8.22 -12.82
CA GLU A 150 -1.86 8.24 -12.40
C GLU A 150 -2.65 7.11 -13.07
N SER A 151 -2.55 6.97 -14.40
CA SER A 151 -3.20 5.90 -15.14
C SER A 151 -2.78 4.50 -14.66
N LEU A 152 -1.50 4.31 -14.37
CA LEU A 152 -0.97 3.06 -13.82
C LEU A 152 -1.51 2.79 -12.42
N ASN A 153 -1.55 3.82 -11.56
CA ASN A 153 -2.09 3.73 -10.21
C ASN A 153 -3.56 3.25 -10.24
N ASP A 154 -4.40 3.83 -11.11
CA ASP A 154 -5.80 3.44 -11.24
C ASP A 154 -5.96 1.97 -11.66
N LYS A 155 -5.13 1.51 -12.62
CA LYS A 155 -5.15 0.10 -13.07
C LYS A 155 -4.72 -0.87 -11.96
N VAL A 156 -3.67 -0.52 -11.21
CA VAL A 156 -3.19 -1.36 -10.10
C VAL A 156 -4.19 -1.35 -8.94
N ALA A 157 -4.82 -0.21 -8.64
CA ALA A 157 -5.86 -0.10 -7.62
C ALA A 157 -7.10 -0.95 -7.99
N ALA A 158 -7.54 -0.89 -9.25
CA ALA A 158 -8.65 -1.71 -9.75
C ALA A 158 -8.32 -3.22 -9.69
N LEU A 159 -7.10 -3.62 -10.06
CA LEU A 159 -6.62 -4.99 -9.92
C LEU A 159 -6.67 -5.45 -8.46
N GLY A 160 -6.14 -4.64 -7.54
CA GLY A 160 -6.16 -4.94 -6.11
C GLY A 160 -7.58 -5.09 -5.56
N ALA A 161 -8.51 -4.22 -5.97
CA ALA A 161 -9.92 -4.32 -5.58
C ALA A 161 -10.57 -5.62 -6.09
N ALA A 162 -10.34 -5.98 -7.35
CA ALA A 162 -10.88 -7.21 -7.95
C ALA A 162 -10.37 -8.46 -7.21
N LEU A 163 -9.08 -8.52 -6.90
CA LEU A 163 -8.48 -9.65 -6.18
C LEU A 163 -9.04 -9.80 -4.76
N ARG A 164 -9.22 -8.71 -4.01
CA ARG A 164 -9.81 -8.74 -2.66
C ARG A 164 -11.25 -9.26 -2.66
N ASN A 165 -12.05 -8.89 -3.63
CA ASN A 165 -13.43 -9.36 -3.76
C ASN A 165 -13.51 -10.87 -4.02
N THR A 166 -12.51 -11.47 -4.64
CA THR A 166 -12.47 -12.91 -4.93
C THR A 166 -12.19 -13.75 -3.67
N THR A 167 -11.47 -13.19 -2.68
CA THR A 167 -11.11 -13.90 -1.44
C THR A 167 -12.16 -13.79 -0.34
N SER A 168 -13.21 -12.98 -0.53
CA SER A 168 -14.30 -12.77 0.44
C SER A 168 -15.52 -13.66 0.17
N SER A 169 -15.44 -14.59 -0.78
CA SER A 169 -16.44 -15.59 -1.13
C SER A 169 -15.98 -16.96 -0.71
#